data_868528d0bf4e91379bf52a18aa85de72
#
_entry.id   868528d0bf4e91379bf52a18aa85de72
#
_cell.length_a   1.000
_cell.length_b   1.000
_cell.length_c   1.000
_cell.angle_alpha   90.00
_cell.angle_beta   90.00
_cell.angle_gamma   90.00
#
_symmetry.space_group_name_H-M   'P 1'
#
loop_
_entity.id
_entity.type
_entity.pdbx_description
1 polymer ?
#
loop_
_entity_poly.entity_id
_entity_poly.type
_entity_poly.pdbx_seq_one_letter_code
_entity_poly.pdbx_strand_id
1 'polypeptide(L)'
;MSTADRAVLAIRDGELYAFSSLAVQITKPEERGSLLAAAAGRPGPVGKRMARLMLGTKSPYPEDVWLDACKRAVDTGDLQRVQMMLDQTMDKVANPSPALPGEVLRYAFGQNRAMARELIRWATPEQVAAAPSKLLCGAAYARDLPMLTELLQKGLQPGDQAAPLLRPLLAAYDEQRVAHLLRDSLRVQPEDYEAMNVCLRAQAQAAAEALLERGMKLDGYLAWAAKQNVLLDTQAQEILDRLAEQQAQVNSAPEQNGPVLGGMSL
;
A
#
# COMPACT_ATOMS: atom_id res chain seq x y z
N MET A 1 5.35 11.22 -42.72
CA MET A 1 5.65 10.41 -41.51
C MET A 1 6.73 11.15 -40.73
N SER A 2 6.44 11.50 -39.48
CA SER A 2 7.38 12.25 -38.63
C SER A 2 8.57 11.36 -38.19
N THR A 3 9.63 11.97 -37.62
CA THR A 3 10.75 11.21 -37.03
C THR A 3 10.25 10.33 -35.88
N ALA A 4 9.30 10.83 -35.08
CA ALA A 4 8.69 10.07 -33.99
C ALA A 4 7.90 8.84 -34.51
N ASP A 5 7.09 8.99 -35.57
CA ASP A 5 6.38 7.85 -36.16
C ASP A 5 7.34 6.76 -36.65
N ARG A 6 8.45 7.17 -37.28
CA ARG A 6 9.49 6.23 -37.73
C ARG A 6 10.16 5.51 -36.57
N ALA A 7 10.41 6.21 -35.45
CA ALA A 7 10.97 5.61 -34.26
C ALA A 7 10.00 4.61 -33.62
N VAL A 8 8.70 4.89 -33.59
CA VAL A 8 7.67 3.96 -33.12
C VAL A 8 7.63 2.69 -34.01
N LEU A 9 7.74 2.84 -35.32
CA LEU A 9 7.84 1.68 -36.21
C LEU A 9 9.09 0.87 -35.94
N ALA A 10 10.26 1.50 -35.76
CA ALA A 10 11.49 0.80 -35.39
C ALA A 10 11.37 0.03 -34.05
N ILE A 11 10.63 0.60 -33.06
CA ILE A 11 10.31 -0.12 -31.84
C ILE A 11 9.45 -1.36 -32.16
N ARG A 12 8.37 -1.19 -32.92
CA ARG A 12 7.47 -2.30 -33.28
C ARG A 12 8.22 -3.42 -34.01
N ASP A 13 9.06 -3.07 -34.96
CA ASP A 13 9.77 -4.03 -35.81
C ASP A 13 11.05 -4.60 -35.15
N GLY A 14 11.49 -3.97 -34.04
CA GLY A 14 12.66 -4.45 -33.28
C GLY A 14 14.01 -3.96 -33.82
N GLU A 15 14.00 -2.94 -34.61
CA GLU A 15 15.19 -2.37 -35.26
C GLU A 15 15.95 -1.42 -34.32
N LEU A 16 16.76 -1.99 -33.42
CA LEU A 16 17.47 -1.23 -32.38
C LEU A 16 18.36 -0.12 -32.96
N TYR A 17 19.07 -0.35 -34.06
CA TYR A 17 19.94 0.65 -34.67
C TYR A 17 19.16 1.80 -35.30
N ALA A 18 18.09 1.51 -36.03
CA ALA A 18 17.18 2.52 -36.58
C ALA A 18 16.57 3.35 -35.45
N PHE A 19 16.07 2.69 -34.41
CA PHE A 19 15.53 3.35 -33.22
C PHE A 19 16.56 4.29 -32.58
N SER A 20 17.78 3.83 -32.30
CA SER A 20 18.80 4.63 -31.60
C SER A 20 19.15 5.90 -32.39
N SER A 21 19.24 5.80 -33.70
CA SER A 21 19.53 6.95 -34.60
C SER A 21 18.39 7.98 -34.65
N LEU A 22 17.15 7.51 -34.58
CA LEU A 22 15.95 8.37 -34.59
C LEU A 22 15.68 9.00 -33.21
N ALA A 23 15.85 8.24 -32.12
CA ALA A 23 15.58 8.68 -30.75
C ALA A 23 16.41 9.91 -30.34
N VAL A 24 17.66 10.00 -30.80
CA VAL A 24 18.56 11.13 -30.55
C VAL A 24 18.06 12.43 -31.21
N GLN A 25 17.32 12.33 -32.31
CA GLN A 25 16.80 13.48 -33.07
C GLN A 25 15.51 14.06 -32.47
N ILE A 26 14.87 13.30 -31.54
CA ILE A 26 13.59 13.69 -30.94
C ILE A 26 13.86 14.43 -29.64
N THR A 27 13.59 15.73 -29.67
CA THR A 27 13.85 16.65 -28.55
C THR A 27 12.61 17.03 -27.77
N LYS A 28 11.41 16.90 -28.36
CA LYS A 28 10.15 17.25 -27.70
C LYS A 28 9.84 16.26 -26.57
N PRO A 29 9.59 16.73 -25.33
CA PRO A 29 9.34 15.86 -24.18
C PRO A 29 8.19 14.87 -24.37
N GLU A 30 7.10 15.31 -25.00
CA GLU A 30 5.90 14.50 -25.26
C GLU A 30 6.19 13.33 -26.20
N GLU A 31 6.88 13.61 -27.33
CA GLU A 31 7.28 12.59 -28.30
C GLU A 31 8.26 11.58 -27.67
N ARG A 32 9.19 12.08 -26.84
CA ARG A 32 10.14 11.22 -26.11
C ARG A 32 9.42 10.34 -25.09
N GLY A 33 8.42 10.89 -24.39
CA GLY A 33 7.59 10.14 -23.45
C GLY A 33 6.84 9.00 -24.13
N SER A 34 6.22 9.28 -25.27
CA SER A 34 5.54 8.27 -26.09
C SER A 34 6.48 7.15 -26.54
N LEU A 35 7.73 7.49 -26.89
CA LEU A 35 8.75 6.51 -27.26
C LEU A 35 9.21 5.67 -26.06
N LEU A 36 9.38 6.29 -24.89
CA LEU A 36 9.71 5.57 -23.67
C LEU A 36 8.61 4.54 -23.34
N ALA A 37 7.36 4.97 -23.37
CA ALA A 37 6.22 4.10 -23.10
C ALA A 37 6.13 2.94 -24.11
N ALA A 38 6.32 3.22 -25.40
CA ALA A 38 6.34 2.19 -26.43
C ALA A 38 7.52 1.20 -26.25
N ALA A 39 8.72 1.69 -25.96
CA ALA A 39 9.90 0.86 -25.72
C ALA A 39 9.75 0.04 -24.43
N ALA A 40 9.20 0.61 -23.36
CA ALA A 40 8.93 -0.05 -22.11
C ALA A 40 7.89 -1.17 -22.26
N GLY A 41 6.87 -0.98 -23.09
CA GLY A 41 5.82 -1.96 -23.38
C GLY A 41 6.21 -3.03 -24.40
N ARG A 42 7.32 -2.87 -25.14
CA ARG A 42 7.74 -3.89 -26.09
C ARG A 42 8.31 -5.13 -25.36
N PRO A 43 7.77 -6.34 -25.58
CA PRO A 43 8.30 -7.55 -24.93
C PRO A 43 9.71 -7.91 -25.43
N GLY A 44 10.42 -8.66 -24.59
CA GLY A 44 11.74 -9.23 -24.91
C GLY A 44 12.92 -8.26 -24.73
N PRO A 45 14.14 -8.75 -25.00
CA PRO A 45 15.40 -8.06 -24.66
C PRO A 45 15.63 -6.79 -25.49
N VAL A 46 15.10 -6.72 -26.71
CA VAL A 46 15.22 -5.56 -27.58
C VAL A 46 14.45 -4.38 -27.00
N GLY A 47 13.20 -4.57 -26.56
CA GLY A 47 12.42 -3.54 -25.89
C GLY A 47 13.10 -3.01 -24.63
N LYS A 48 13.69 -3.91 -23.81
CA LYS A 48 14.47 -3.53 -22.63
C LYS A 48 15.69 -2.67 -22.99
N ARG A 49 16.41 -2.99 -24.06
CA ARG A 49 17.54 -2.18 -24.55
C ARG A 49 17.09 -0.80 -25.06
N MET A 50 15.97 -0.74 -25.79
CA MET A 50 15.39 0.51 -26.27
C MET A 50 14.94 1.41 -25.11
N ALA A 51 14.25 0.85 -24.11
CA ALA A 51 13.88 1.58 -22.90
C ALA A 51 15.13 2.14 -22.19
N ARG A 52 16.19 1.32 -22.02
CA ARG A 52 17.45 1.77 -21.43
C ARG A 52 18.11 2.92 -22.21
N LEU A 53 18.06 2.90 -23.54
CA LEU A 53 18.55 4.03 -24.35
C LEU A 53 17.76 5.31 -24.07
N MET A 54 16.45 5.24 -23.97
CA MET A 54 15.61 6.39 -23.60
C MET A 54 15.94 6.91 -22.21
N LEU A 55 16.23 6.04 -21.24
CA LEU A 55 16.65 6.42 -19.89
C LEU A 55 18.05 7.08 -19.86
N GLY A 56 18.93 6.79 -20.82
CA GLY A 56 20.22 7.43 -20.97
C GLY A 56 20.16 8.91 -21.35
N THR A 57 19.01 9.43 -21.71
CA THR A 57 18.82 10.84 -22.08
C THR A 57 18.75 11.76 -20.85
N LYS A 58 19.20 13.02 -20.98
CA LYS A 58 19.30 13.95 -19.84
C LYS A 58 18.00 14.68 -19.47
N SER A 59 17.00 14.70 -20.34
CA SER A 59 15.75 15.46 -20.09
C SER A 59 14.83 14.67 -19.17
N PRO A 60 14.24 15.31 -18.15
CA PRO A 60 13.25 14.67 -17.31
C PRO A 60 11.95 14.38 -18.07
N TYR A 61 11.21 13.41 -17.61
CA TYR A 61 9.88 13.06 -18.11
C TYR A 61 8.79 13.60 -17.17
N PRO A 62 7.60 13.95 -17.69
CA PRO A 62 6.42 14.17 -16.86
C PRO A 62 6.06 12.89 -16.08
N GLU A 63 5.51 13.06 -14.88
CA GLU A 63 5.21 11.94 -13.99
C GLU A 63 4.18 10.98 -14.57
N ASP A 64 3.13 11.49 -15.17
CA ASP A 64 2.07 10.71 -15.82
C ASP A 64 2.60 9.84 -16.97
N VAL A 65 3.50 10.40 -17.78
CA VAL A 65 4.18 9.69 -18.87
C VAL A 65 5.09 8.61 -18.34
N TRP A 66 5.82 8.90 -17.26
CA TRP A 66 6.67 7.91 -16.58
C TRP A 66 5.85 6.75 -16.00
N LEU A 67 4.75 7.09 -15.33
CA LEU A 67 3.83 6.09 -14.78
C LEU A 67 3.24 5.18 -15.85
N ASP A 68 2.84 5.73 -17.02
CA ASP A 68 2.36 4.93 -18.16
C ASP A 68 3.47 3.99 -18.67
N ALA A 69 4.68 4.47 -18.79
CA ALA A 69 5.82 3.65 -19.22
C ALA A 69 6.11 2.52 -18.21
N CYS A 70 6.05 2.79 -16.90
CA CYS A 70 6.20 1.77 -15.86
C CYS A 70 5.08 0.73 -15.92
N LYS A 71 3.81 1.13 -16.11
CA LYS A 71 2.68 0.21 -16.27
C LYS A 71 2.88 -0.70 -17.49
N ARG A 72 3.28 -0.16 -18.63
CA ARG A 72 3.60 -0.95 -19.83
C ARG A 72 4.77 -1.91 -19.61
N ALA A 73 5.76 -1.52 -18.80
CA ALA A 73 6.84 -2.44 -18.42
C ALA A 73 6.29 -3.60 -17.56
N VAL A 74 5.38 -3.33 -16.63
CA VAL A 74 4.67 -4.37 -15.84
C VAL A 74 3.93 -5.34 -16.76
N ASP A 75 3.22 -4.84 -17.78
CA ASP A 75 2.46 -5.66 -18.73
C ASP A 75 3.34 -6.64 -19.52
N THR A 76 4.65 -6.32 -19.69
CA THR A 76 5.59 -7.24 -20.35
C THR A 76 5.99 -8.44 -19.49
N GLY A 77 5.73 -8.42 -18.19
CA GLY A 77 6.20 -9.44 -17.25
C GLY A 77 7.70 -9.37 -16.92
N ASP A 78 8.45 -8.38 -17.42
CA ASP A 78 9.90 -8.25 -17.18
C ASP A 78 10.17 -7.46 -15.88
N LEU A 79 10.32 -8.19 -14.78
CA LEU A 79 10.61 -7.64 -13.44
C LEU A 79 11.84 -6.70 -13.45
N GLN A 80 12.93 -7.11 -14.10
CA GLN A 80 14.15 -6.31 -14.12
C GLN A 80 13.98 -4.98 -14.87
N ARG A 81 13.09 -4.94 -15.86
CA ARG A 81 12.75 -3.70 -16.56
C ARG A 81 12.00 -2.74 -15.64
N VAL A 82 11.02 -3.25 -14.90
CA VAL A 82 10.26 -2.44 -13.94
C VAL A 82 11.20 -1.90 -12.85
N GLN A 83 12.06 -2.74 -12.29
CA GLN A 83 13.06 -2.33 -11.30
C GLN A 83 13.99 -1.25 -11.85
N MET A 84 14.52 -1.43 -13.06
CA MET A 84 15.39 -0.45 -13.73
C MET A 84 14.70 0.92 -13.89
N MET A 85 13.41 0.94 -14.17
CA MET A 85 12.66 2.20 -14.28
C MET A 85 12.41 2.82 -12.90
N LEU A 86 12.01 2.03 -11.93
CA LEU A 86 11.77 2.52 -10.56
C LEU A 86 13.05 3.08 -9.92
N ASP A 87 14.21 2.45 -10.13
CA ASP A 87 15.52 2.95 -9.66
C ASP A 87 15.86 4.35 -10.19
N GLN A 88 15.41 4.65 -11.40
CA GLN A 88 15.73 5.93 -12.06
C GLN A 88 14.64 7.00 -11.91
N THR A 89 13.58 6.72 -11.17
CA THR A 89 12.45 7.64 -11.02
C THR A 89 12.89 9.03 -10.53
N MET A 90 13.72 9.07 -9.47
CA MET A 90 14.19 10.35 -8.89
C MET A 90 15.06 11.18 -9.85
N ASP A 91 15.78 10.53 -10.76
CA ASP A 91 16.68 11.17 -11.71
C ASP A 91 15.99 11.58 -13.01
N LYS A 92 14.91 10.88 -13.36
CA LYS A 92 14.28 10.97 -14.70
C LYS A 92 12.89 11.59 -14.68
N VAL A 93 12.28 11.78 -13.52
CA VAL A 93 10.96 12.42 -13.42
C VAL A 93 11.11 13.85 -12.93
N ALA A 94 10.39 14.78 -13.56
CA ALA A 94 10.31 16.15 -13.09
C ALA A 94 9.42 16.21 -11.83
N ASN A 95 10.02 16.48 -10.67
CA ASN A 95 9.29 16.56 -9.39
C ASN A 95 8.48 15.28 -9.08
N PRO A 96 9.12 14.12 -8.93
CA PRO A 96 8.42 12.86 -8.70
C PRO A 96 7.64 12.88 -7.38
N SER A 97 6.38 12.46 -7.43
CA SER A 97 5.59 12.23 -6.24
C SER A 97 6.17 11.05 -5.45
N PRO A 98 6.24 11.12 -4.11
CA PRO A 98 6.61 9.99 -3.28
C PRO A 98 5.70 8.77 -3.48
N ALA A 99 4.44 8.99 -3.91
CA ALA A 99 3.47 7.92 -4.16
C ALA A 99 3.67 7.18 -5.49
N LEU A 100 4.48 7.72 -6.42
CA LEU A 100 4.63 7.15 -7.77
C LEU A 100 5.11 5.69 -7.77
N PRO A 101 6.15 5.28 -7.02
CA PRO A 101 6.52 3.86 -6.93
C PRO A 101 5.38 2.99 -6.41
N GLY A 102 4.63 3.48 -5.42
CA GLY A 102 3.48 2.79 -4.85
C GLY A 102 2.34 2.57 -5.85
N GLU A 103 2.10 3.52 -6.75
CA GLU A 103 1.12 3.36 -7.83
C GLU A 103 1.55 2.27 -8.83
N VAL A 104 2.85 2.14 -9.11
CA VAL A 104 3.39 1.04 -9.93
C VAL A 104 3.21 -0.31 -9.22
N LEU A 105 3.50 -0.38 -7.91
CA LEU A 105 3.28 -1.58 -7.10
C LEU A 105 1.79 -1.99 -7.12
N ARG A 106 0.88 -1.03 -6.94
CA ARG A 106 -0.56 -1.26 -6.99
C ARG A 106 -1.00 -1.79 -8.37
N TYR A 107 -0.49 -1.22 -9.44
CA TYR A 107 -0.78 -1.69 -10.79
C TYR A 107 -0.27 -3.11 -11.01
N ALA A 108 0.99 -3.38 -10.63
CA ALA A 108 1.59 -4.72 -10.72
C ALA A 108 0.78 -5.76 -9.93
N PHE A 109 0.25 -5.39 -8.76
CA PHE A 109 -0.60 -6.27 -7.96
C PHE A 109 -1.87 -6.68 -8.73
N GLY A 110 -2.49 -5.75 -9.45
CA GLY A 110 -3.68 -6.02 -10.26
C GLY A 110 -3.41 -6.91 -11.48
N GLN A 111 -2.20 -6.82 -12.07
CA GLN A 111 -1.86 -7.51 -13.31
C GLN A 111 -1.12 -8.84 -13.06
N ASN A 112 -0.15 -8.85 -12.16
CA ASN A 112 0.73 -10.00 -11.90
C ASN A 112 1.18 -10.02 -10.45
N ARG A 113 0.49 -10.80 -9.61
CA ARG A 113 0.77 -10.89 -8.16
C ARG A 113 2.17 -11.41 -7.85
N ALA A 114 2.70 -12.32 -8.66
CA ALA A 114 4.05 -12.84 -8.45
C ALA A 114 5.09 -11.72 -8.64
N MET A 115 4.95 -10.92 -9.70
CA MET A 115 5.79 -9.73 -9.92
C MET A 115 5.61 -8.72 -8.80
N ALA A 116 4.38 -8.45 -8.37
CA ALA A 116 4.11 -7.51 -7.28
C ALA A 116 4.82 -7.91 -5.98
N ARG A 117 4.83 -9.19 -5.62
CA ARG A 117 5.57 -9.68 -4.44
C ARG A 117 7.06 -9.41 -4.57
N GLU A 118 7.67 -9.71 -5.71
CA GLU A 118 9.09 -9.46 -5.93
C GLU A 118 9.42 -7.96 -5.92
N LEU A 119 8.55 -7.12 -6.49
CA LEU A 119 8.70 -5.67 -6.44
C LEU A 119 8.57 -5.12 -5.02
N ILE A 120 7.61 -5.61 -4.22
CA ILE A 120 7.43 -5.21 -2.82
C ILE A 120 8.67 -5.60 -1.99
N ARG A 121 9.21 -6.81 -2.17
CA ARG A 121 10.45 -7.22 -1.50
C ARG A 121 11.63 -6.32 -1.83
N TRP A 122 11.75 -5.97 -3.10
CA TRP A 122 12.83 -5.15 -3.61
C TRP A 122 12.67 -3.67 -3.23
N ALA A 123 11.46 -3.11 -3.22
CA ALA A 123 11.19 -1.70 -2.93
C ALA A 123 11.63 -1.31 -1.51
N THR A 124 12.07 -0.06 -1.34
CA THR A 124 12.45 0.44 -0.02
C THR A 124 11.21 0.61 0.89
N PRO A 125 11.39 0.64 2.23
CA PRO A 125 10.29 0.92 3.16
C PRO A 125 9.56 2.21 2.84
N GLU A 126 10.29 3.29 2.48
CA GLU A 126 9.72 4.60 2.16
C GLU A 126 8.84 4.54 0.91
N GLN A 127 9.26 3.80 -0.12
CA GLN A 127 8.49 3.60 -1.35
C GLN A 127 7.21 2.81 -1.09
N VAL A 128 7.27 1.81 -0.23
CA VAL A 128 6.10 1.01 0.15
C VAL A 128 5.17 1.80 1.06
N ALA A 129 5.71 2.52 2.05
CA ALA A 129 4.92 3.32 2.98
C ALA A 129 4.13 4.44 2.27
N ALA A 130 4.67 4.98 1.19
CA ALA A 130 4.01 5.98 0.34
C ALA A 130 2.98 5.38 -0.64
N ALA A 131 2.85 4.04 -0.71
CA ALA A 131 1.90 3.39 -1.61
C ALA A 131 0.45 3.63 -1.16
N PRO A 132 -0.53 3.58 -2.10
CA PRO A 132 -1.93 3.68 -1.72
C PRO A 132 -2.36 2.55 -0.78
N SER A 133 -3.08 2.89 0.30
CA SER A 133 -3.60 1.93 1.29
C SER A 133 -4.49 0.83 0.68
N LYS A 134 -5.09 1.10 -0.49
CA LYS A 134 -5.83 0.10 -1.29
C LYS A 134 -5.02 -1.16 -1.61
N LEU A 135 -3.68 -1.09 -1.60
CA LEU A 135 -2.82 -2.26 -1.78
C LEU A 135 -2.97 -3.25 -0.62
N LEU A 136 -3.10 -2.76 0.63
CA LEU A 136 -3.42 -3.60 1.80
C LEU A 136 -4.77 -4.30 1.63
N CYS A 137 -5.81 -3.54 1.25
CA CYS A 137 -7.13 -4.12 1.01
C CYS A 137 -7.07 -5.20 -0.09
N GLY A 138 -6.33 -4.95 -1.18
CA GLY A 138 -6.11 -5.92 -2.24
C GLY A 138 -5.45 -7.21 -1.73
N ALA A 139 -4.41 -7.12 -0.90
CA ALA A 139 -3.75 -8.27 -0.30
C ALA A 139 -4.70 -9.04 0.64
N ALA A 140 -5.52 -8.33 1.43
CA ALA A 140 -6.52 -8.95 2.31
C ALA A 140 -7.61 -9.69 1.52
N TYR A 141 -8.20 -9.08 0.49
CA TYR A 141 -9.18 -9.72 -0.40
C TYR A 141 -8.59 -10.93 -1.12
N ALA A 142 -7.32 -10.86 -1.48
CA ALA A 142 -6.60 -11.98 -2.12
C ALA A 142 -6.25 -13.10 -1.14
N ARG A 143 -6.51 -12.93 0.17
CA ARG A 143 -6.08 -13.82 1.26
C ARG A 143 -4.57 -14.06 1.26
N ASP A 144 -3.79 -13.03 0.90
CA ASP A 144 -2.34 -13.09 0.80
C ASP A 144 -1.70 -12.52 2.07
N LEU A 145 -1.78 -13.29 3.15
CA LEU A 145 -1.25 -12.88 4.45
C LEU A 145 0.26 -12.56 4.41
N PRO A 146 1.12 -13.35 3.72
CA PRO A 146 2.54 -13.02 3.63
C PRO A 146 2.78 -11.64 3.01
N MET A 147 2.10 -11.32 1.91
CA MET A 147 2.20 -10.00 1.28
C MET A 147 1.67 -8.89 2.18
N LEU A 148 0.51 -9.11 2.83
CA LEU A 148 -0.06 -8.15 3.77
C LEU A 148 0.91 -7.83 4.91
N THR A 149 1.50 -8.87 5.51
CA THR A 149 2.48 -8.71 6.59
C THR A 149 3.72 -7.95 6.12
N GLU A 150 4.24 -8.26 4.95
CA GLU A 150 5.39 -7.57 4.37
C GLU A 150 5.12 -6.09 4.10
N LEU A 151 3.93 -5.75 3.57
CA LEU A 151 3.50 -4.37 3.36
C LEU A 151 3.44 -3.58 4.69
N LEU A 152 2.86 -4.19 5.74
CA LEU A 152 2.78 -3.59 7.07
C LEU A 152 4.16 -3.41 7.70
N GLN A 153 5.04 -4.41 7.60
CA GLN A 153 6.42 -4.35 8.10
C GLN A 153 7.25 -3.27 7.40
N LYS A 154 6.97 -2.99 6.13
CA LYS A 154 7.57 -1.88 5.38
C LYS A 154 6.88 -0.54 5.61
N GLY A 155 5.94 -0.46 6.54
CA GLY A 155 5.34 0.79 7.01
C GLY A 155 4.07 1.24 6.28
N LEU A 156 3.54 0.46 5.31
CA LEU A 156 2.26 0.80 4.70
C LEU A 156 1.14 0.64 5.73
N GLN A 157 0.32 1.68 5.89
CA GLN A 157 -0.78 1.72 6.86
C GLN A 157 -2.11 2.06 6.17
N PRO A 158 -3.27 1.74 6.77
CA PRO A 158 -4.58 2.01 6.16
C PRO A 158 -4.92 3.51 6.05
N GLY A 159 -4.13 4.40 6.66
CA GLY A 159 -4.44 5.83 6.76
C GLY A 159 -5.47 6.10 7.84
N ASP A 160 -6.36 7.08 7.58
CA ASP A 160 -7.33 7.55 8.59
C ASP A 160 -8.49 6.57 8.81
N GLN A 161 -8.70 5.61 7.90
CA GLN A 161 -9.81 4.66 7.96
C GLN A 161 -9.31 3.23 7.79
N ALA A 162 -9.36 2.43 8.85
CA ALA A 162 -9.00 1.02 8.84
C ALA A 162 -10.18 0.09 8.51
N ALA A 163 -11.41 0.54 8.65
CA ALA A 163 -12.62 -0.25 8.40
C ALA A 163 -12.64 -0.94 7.02
N PRO A 164 -12.26 -0.30 5.89
CA PRO A 164 -12.20 -0.97 4.58
C PRO A 164 -11.23 -2.14 4.52
N LEU A 165 -10.16 -2.11 5.35
CA LEU A 165 -9.19 -3.20 5.47
C LEU A 165 -9.68 -4.29 6.42
N LEU A 166 -10.28 -3.93 7.55
CA LEU A 166 -10.76 -4.88 8.55
C LEU A 166 -11.85 -5.79 8.03
N ARG A 167 -12.77 -5.29 7.20
CA ARG A 167 -13.84 -6.11 6.59
C ARG A 167 -13.32 -7.34 5.85
N PRO A 168 -12.42 -7.24 4.86
CA PRO A 168 -11.88 -8.42 4.20
C PRO A 168 -10.97 -9.26 5.10
N LEU A 169 -10.29 -8.66 6.09
CA LEU A 169 -9.48 -9.42 7.05
C LEU A 169 -10.34 -10.33 7.90
N LEU A 170 -11.41 -9.81 8.52
CA LEU A 170 -12.33 -10.58 9.35
C LEU A 170 -13.14 -11.60 8.54
N ALA A 171 -13.37 -11.36 7.26
CA ALA A 171 -14.00 -12.34 6.36
C ALA A 171 -13.04 -13.47 5.91
N ALA A 172 -11.72 -13.22 5.94
CA ALA A 172 -10.71 -14.13 5.43
C ALA A 172 -9.97 -14.93 6.51
N TYR A 173 -9.85 -14.38 7.71
CA TYR A 173 -9.03 -14.91 8.79
C TYR A 173 -9.81 -14.97 10.10
N ASP A 174 -9.36 -15.83 11.03
CA ASP A 174 -9.90 -15.88 12.38
C ASP A 174 -9.63 -14.57 13.14
N GLU A 175 -10.50 -14.26 14.10
CA GLU A 175 -10.44 -13.02 14.87
C GLU A 175 -9.14 -12.85 15.67
N GLN A 176 -8.56 -13.95 16.18
CA GLN A 176 -7.31 -13.90 16.93
C GLN A 176 -6.14 -13.42 16.06
N ARG A 177 -6.08 -13.87 14.81
CA ARG A 177 -5.07 -13.45 13.86
C ARG A 177 -5.23 -11.97 13.50
N VAL A 178 -6.47 -11.50 13.33
CA VAL A 178 -6.74 -10.07 13.09
C VAL A 178 -6.37 -9.25 14.33
N ALA A 179 -6.68 -9.74 15.54
CA ALA A 179 -6.29 -9.10 16.79
C ALA A 179 -4.76 -8.96 16.92
N HIS A 180 -3.99 -10.00 16.57
CA HIS A 180 -2.52 -9.91 16.52
C HIS A 180 -2.03 -8.85 15.53
N LEU A 181 -2.60 -8.78 14.33
CA LEU A 181 -2.25 -7.73 13.37
C LEU A 181 -2.52 -6.33 13.92
N LEU A 182 -3.65 -6.15 14.61
CA LEU A 182 -4.03 -4.89 15.26
C LEU A 182 -3.07 -4.50 16.39
N ARG A 183 -2.61 -5.48 17.20
CA ARG A 183 -1.67 -5.23 18.30
C ARG A 183 -0.27 -4.90 17.79
N ASP A 184 0.21 -5.64 16.79
CA ASP A 184 1.63 -5.66 16.45
C ASP A 184 1.99 -4.76 15.28
N SER A 185 1.13 -4.64 14.27
CA SER A 185 1.53 -4.09 12.97
C SER A 185 0.57 -3.06 12.39
N LEU A 186 -0.73 -3.23 12.57
CA LEU A 186 -1.75 -2.39 11.96
C LEU A 186 -2.05 -1.20 12.87
N ARG A 187 -1.83 0.01 12.38
CA ARG A 187 -2.19 1.23 13.13
C ARG A 187 -3.60 1.64 12.77
N VAL A 188 -4.44 1.76 13.80
CA VAL A 188 -5.80 2.29 13.70
C VAL A 188 -5.87 3.54 14.53
N GLN A 189 -6.48 4.60 13.97
CA GLN A 189 -6.68 5.84 14.73
C GLN A 189 -7.69 5.60 15.85
N PRO A 190 -7.46 6.13 17.07
CA PRO A 190 -8.39 5.95 18.20
C PRO A 190 -9.81 6.44 17.92
N GLU A 191 -9.98 7.35 16.97
CA GLU A 191 -11.26 7.95 16.56
C GLU A 191 -11.91 7.24 15.35
N ASP A 192 -11.26 6.20 14.79
CA ASP A 192 -11.85 5.39 13.71
C ASP A 192 -12.88 4.40 14.26
N TYR A 193 -14.00 4.94 14.77
CA TYR A 193 -15.08 4.14 15.37
C TYR A 193 -15.79 3.22 14.38
N GLU A 194 -15.68 3.47 13.08
CA GLU A 194 -16.16 2.53 12.07
C GLU A 194 -15.36 1.21 12.10
N ALA A 195 -14.08 1.24 12.48
CA ALA A 195 -13.27 0.06 12.69
C ALA A 195 -13.85 -0.83 13.82
N MET A 196 -14.26 -0.23 14.95
CA MET A 196 -14.94 -0.93 16.03
C MET A 196 -16.28 -1.52 15.56
N ASN A 197 -17.09 -0.73 14.86
CA ASN A 197 -18.35 -1.17 14.29
C ASN A 197 -18.19 -2.40 13.37
N VAL A 198 -17.14 -2.42 12.55
CA VAL A 198 -16.82 -3.57 11.70
C VAL A 198 -16.48 -4.80 12.53
N CYS A 199 -15.69 -4.66 13.61
CA CYS A 199 -15.35 -5.78 14.50
C CYS A 199 -16.60 -6.35 15.22
N LEU A 200 -17.45 -5.47 15.74
CA LEU A 200 -18.69 -5.87 16.43
C LEU A 200 -19.66 -6.59 15.47
N ARG A 201 -19.89 -6.04 14.28
CA ARG A 201 -20.75 -6.68 13.26
C ARG A 201 -20.21 -7.99 12.73
N ALA A 202 -18.89 -8.17 12.75
CA ALA A 202 -18.24 -9.43 12.41
C ALA A 202 -18.18 -10.39 13.61
N GLN A 203 -18.71 -10.00 14.79
CA GLN A 203 -18.67 -10.76 16.04
C GLN A 203 -17.24 -11.11 16.49
N ALA A 204 -16.28 -10.28 16.14
CA ALA A 204 -14.86 -10.46 16.36
C ALA A 204 -14.43 -9.77 17.67
N GLN A 205 -14.75 -10.38 18.81
CA GLN A 205 -14.48 -9.84 20.15
C GLN A 205 -12.99 -9.55 20.35
N ALA A 206 -12.11 -10.50 20.01
CA ALA A 206 -10.66 -10.31 20.19
C ALA A 206 -10.09 -9.14 19.38
N ALA A 207 -10.64 -8.87 18.18
CA ALA A 207 -10.25 -7.74 17.37
C ALA A 207 -10.78 -6.41 17.96
N ALA A 208 -11.98 -6.40 18.51
CA ALA A 208 -12.54 -5.24 19.23
C ALA A 208 -11.73 -4.90 20.49
N GLU A 209 -11.35 -5.92 21.29
CA GLU A 209 -10.45 -5.77 22.44
C GLU A 209 -9.10 -5.16 22.03
N ALA A 210 -8.51 -5.63 20.92
CA ALA A 210 -7.25 -5.10 20.43
C ALA A 210 -7.35 -3.61 20.03
N LEU A 211 -8.49 -3.13 19.52
CA LEU A 211 -8.72 -1.72 19.26
C LEU A 211 -8.76 -0.88 20.54
N LEU A 212 -9.39 -1.40 21.60
CA LEU A 212 -9.42 -0.74 22.91
C LEU A 212 -8.02 -0.68 23.54
N GLU A 213 -7.26 -1.77 23.47
CA GLU A 213 -5.85 -1.83 23.93
C GLU A 213 -4.96 -0.81 23.19
N ARG A 214 -5.29 -0.48 21.95
CA ARG A 214 -4.59 0.52 21.13
C ARG A 214 -5.05 1.95 21.37
N GLY A 215 -5.94 2.18 22.34
CA GLY A 215 -6.34 3.50 22.80
C GLY A 215 -7.70 4.01 22.31
N MET A 216 -8.44 3.21 21.54
CA MET A 216 -9.83 3.54 21.21
C MET A 216 -10.68 3.55 22.50
N LYS A 217 -11.54 4.54 22.64
CA LYS A 217 -12.39 4.66 23.83
C LYS A 217 -13.80 4.20 23.53
N LEU A 218 -14.33 3.34 24.39
CA LEU A 218 -15.65 2.78 24.23
C LEU A 218 -16.75 3.86 24.31
N ASP A 219 -16.63 4.81 25.23
CA ASP A 219 -17.56 5.95 25.33
C ASP A 219 -17.61 6.80 24.05
N GLY A 220 -16.44 6.97 23.40
CA GLY A 220 -16.35 7.64 22.11
C GLY A 220 -17.08 6.87 21.01
N TYR A 221 -16.92 5.55 20.98
CA TYR A 221 -17.67 4.69 20.07
C TYR A 221 -19.19 4.77 20.31
N LEU A 222 -19.64 4.67 21.57
CA LEU A 222 -21.06 4.75 21.91
C LEU A 222 -21.69 6.08 21.48
N ALA A 223 -20.99 7.19 21.73
CA ALA A 223 -21.44 8.53 21.28
C ALA A 223 -21.51 8.62 19.75
N TRP A 224 -20.51 8.08 19.04
CA TRP A 224 -20.50 8.02 17.59
C TRP A 224 -21.61 7.12 17.04
N ALA A 225 -21.80 5.93 17.61
CA ALA A 225 -22.83 4.98 17.19
C ALA A 225 -24.24 5.54 17.35
N ALA A 226 -24.51 6.23 18.46
CA ALA A 226 -25.76 6.93 18.68
C ALA A 226 -26.01 8.03 17.63
N LYS A 227 -24.99 8.84 17.31
CA LYS A 227 -25.07 9.89 16.29
C LYS A 227 -25.32 9.32 14.89
N GLN A 228 -24.73 8.16 14.58
CA GLN A 228 -24.87 7.49 13.28
C GLN A 228 -26.12 6.58 13.22
N ASN A 229 -26.91 6.48 14.27
CA ASN A 229 -28.03 5.54 14.41
C ASN A 229 -27.61 4.09 14.08
N VAL A 230 -26.46 3.66 14.61
CA VAL A 230 -25.95 2.30 14.39
C VAL A 230 -26.85 1.32 15.15
N LEU A 231 -27.41 0.35 14.43
CA LEU A 231 -28.13 -0.78 15.00
C LEU A 231 -27.18 -1.98 15.01
N LEU A 232 -26.95 -2.53 16.19
CA LEU A 232 -26.24 -3.79 16.39
C LEU A 232 -27.24 -4.93 16.53
N ASP A 233 -26.88 -6.12 16.07
CA ASP A 233 -27.63 -7.33 16.37
C ASP A 233 -27.37 -7.78 17.83
N THR A 234 -28.13 -8.77 18.30
CA THR A 234 -28.04 -9.23 19.69
C THR A 234 -26.63 -9.69 20.06
N GLN A 235 -25.93 -10.38 19.15
CA GLN A 235 -24.57 -10.91 19.43
C GLN A 235 -23.53 -9.80 19.51
N ALA A 236 -23.60 -8.83 18.59
CA ALA A 236 -22.72 -7.65 18.62
C ALA A 236 -22.98 -6.81 19.91
N GLN A 237 -24.23 -6.71 20.35
CA GLN A 237 -24.58 -6.02 21.59
C GLN A 237 -24.02 -6.77 22.82
N GLU A 238 -24.12 -8.10 22.88
CA GLU A 238 -23.53 -8.90 23.97
C GLU A 238 -22.00 -8.76 24.05
N ILE A 239 -21.32 -8.63 22.90
CA ILE A 239 -19.87 -8.34 22.87
C ILE A 239 -19.61 -6.96 23.45
N LEU A 240 -20.36 -5.95 23.02
CA LEU A 240 -20.23 -4.58 23.48
C LEU A 240 -20.42 -4.47 24.99
N ASP A 241 -21.44 -5.14 25.53
CA ASP A 241 -21.74 -5.15 26.98
C ASP A 241 -20.58 -5.80 27.77
N ARG A 242 -20.02 -6.92 27.29
CA ARG A 242 -18.85 -7.55 27.90
C ARG A 242 -17.61 -6.64 27.88
N LEU A 243 -17.36 -5.95 26.79
CA LEU A 243 -16.27 -4.98 26.70
C LEU A 243 -16.44 -3.81 27.70
N ALA A 244 -17.67 -3.34 27.88
CA ALA A 244 -18.00 -2.31 28.87
C ALA A 244 -17.74 -2.78 30.30
N GLU A 245 -18.15 -4.01 30.64
CA GLU A 245 -17.90 -4.63 31.94
C GLU A 245 -16.38 -4.78 32.21
N GLN A 246 -15.61 -5.26 31.24
CA GLN A 246 -14.16 -5.39 31.35
C GLN A 246 -13.47 -4.03 31.60
N GLN A 247 -13.86 -3.00 30.88
CA GLN A 247 -13.32 -1.65 31.07
C GLN A 247 -13.67 -1.08 32.45
N ALA A 248 -14.88 -1.31 32.94
CA ALA A 248 -15.29 -0.90 34.27
C ALA A 248 -14.48 -1.59 35.38
N GLN A 249 -14.17 -2.88 35.21
CA GLN A 249 -13.34 -3.65 36.15
C GLN A 249 -11.89 -3.12 36.18
N VAL A 250 -11.29 -2.82 35.03
CA VAL A 250 -9.94 -2.25 34.93
C VAL A 250 -9.88 -0.88 35.62
N ASN A 251 -10.87 -0.03 35.40
CA ASN A 251 -10.92 1.32 35.99
C ASN A 251 -11.22 1.30 37.49
N SER A 252 -11.81 0.22 38.04
CA SER A 252 -12.12 0.08 39.45
C SER A 252 -11.04 -0.66 40.25
N ALA A 253 -10.02 -1.22 39.59
CA ALA A 253 -8.89 -1.85 40.28
C ALA A 253 -8.10 -0.76 41.05
N PRO A 254 -7.86 -0.90 42.39
CA PRO A 254 -7.12 0.08 43.14
C PRO A 254 -5.69 0.15 42.59
N GLU A 255 -5.19 1.39 42.36
CA GLU A 255 -3.78 1.61 42.08
C GLU A 255 -2.97 0.92 43.18
N GLN A 256 -2.26 -0.15 42.84
CA GLN A 256 -1.31 -0.75 43.78
C GLN A 256 -0.23 0.27 44.07
N ASN A 257 -0.36 0.92 45.20
CA ASN A 257 0.62 1.84 45.77
C ASN A 257 2.01 1.22 45.64
N GLY A 258 2.88 1.95 44.94
CA GLY A 258 4.29 1.61 44.81
C GLY A 258 4.92 1.39 46.19
N PRO A 259 6.07 0.69 46.28
CA PRO A 259 6.68 0.32 47.52
C PRO A 259 7.00 1.55 48.37
N VAL A 260 6.43 1.61 49.57
CA VAL A 260 6.83 2.55 50.61
C VAL A 260 8.28 2.24 50.95
N LEU A 261 9.20 3.04 50.42
CA LEU A 261 10.59 3.03 50.87
C LEU A 261 10.57 3.47 52.33
N GLY A 262 10.55 2.49 53.22
CA GLY A 262 10.71 2.67 54.63
C GLY A 262 12.06 3.35 54.92
N GLY A 263 12.00 4.56 55.45
CA GLY A 263 13.16 5.25 55.96
C GLY A 263 13.85 4.42 57.04
N MET A 264 15.11 4.10 56.79
CA MET A 264 16.04 3.75 57.86
C MET A 264 16.76 5.04 58.25
N SER A 265 16.37 5.57 59.41
CA SER A 265 17.16 6.49 60.17
C SER A 265 18.30 5.73 60.85
N LEU A 266 19.50 6.19 60.70
CA LEU A 266 20.61 6.17 61.66
C LEU A 266 21.48 7.40 61.44
#